data_0dffea9513eacf556fe8c881e9eb7773
#
_entry.id   0dffea9513eacf556fe8c881e9eb7773
#
_cell.length_a   1.000
_cell.length_b   1.000
_cell.length_c   1.000
_cell.angle_alpha   90.00
_cell.angle_beta   90.00
_cell.angle_gamma   90.00
#
_symmetry.space_group_name_H-M   'P 1'
#
loop_
_entity.id
_entity.type
_entity.pdbx_description
1 polymer ?
#
loop_
_entity_poly.entity_id
_entity_poly.type
_entity_poly.pdbx_seq_one_letter_code
_entity_poly.pdbx_strand_id
1 'polypeptide(L)'
;MLKSILMAWVLAQNLALTQEAYEDYLGYRPVDEGVMSAELAAAIDRPELADKRFVTMMPRSGPQVGLRLVEGGASGYVPMQRVGWSAIELLVQDPEQLETELDGSMFRHLQGPDFLTEQKNILAMQVTGPNRELFYLTHMIDPSKSFLRPQPSPEPVGHTFIMVMGSPDLEASLNFWRQYFDTNVVGPIPYRIGVLSDAYDLPEDTLHPLALVSMSDGYGIEIDQYPEQAAAVPAPEGERGGVILVSLSVDPEGLKAPLPWRLPYIIDAAGAVEGGVITLPSGAPLEITFTSPILPAAAD
;
A
#
# COMPACT_ATOMS: atom_id res chain seq x y z
N MET A 1 -13.63 -12.03 -5.34
CA MET A 1 -13.84 -10.64 -4.80
C MET A 1 -12.62 -10.22 -3.99
N LEU A 2 -12.14 -9.00 -4.14
CA LEU A 2 -11.08 -8.43 -3.30
C LEU A 2 -11.58 -8.36 -1.85
N LYS A 3 -10.83 -8.94 -0.90
CA LYS A 3 -11.23 -9.01 0.51
C LYS A 3 -10.57 -7.93 1.35
N SER A 4 -9.27 -8.04 1.59
CA SER A 4 -8.54 -7.15 2.49
C SER A 4 -7.09 -6.97 2.05
N ILE A 5 -6.50 -5.90 2.52
CA ILE A 5 -5.06 -5.76 2.54
C ILE A 5 -4.53 -6.67 3.65
N LEU A 6 -3.47 -7.42 3.36
CA LEU A 6 -2.79 -8.27 4.33
C LEU A 6 -1.50 -7.61 4.83
N MET A 7 -0.75 -6.99 3.92
CA MET A 7 0.59 -6.50 4.20
C MET A 7 1.05 -5.44 3.21
N ALA A 8 1.76 -4.42 3.70
CA ALA A 8 2.61 -3.57 2.89
C ALA A 8 4.08 -3.86 3.25
N TRP A 9 4.92 -4.09 2.25
CA TRP A 9 6.35 -4.38 2.42
C TRP A 9 7.15 -3.11 2.15
N VAL A 10 7.92 -2.67 3.14
CA VAL A 10 8.63 -1.38 3.14
C VAL A 10 10.12 -1.63 3.27
N LEU A 11 10.94 -0.95 2.46
CA LEU A 11 12.39 -0.98 2.62
C LEU A 11 12.82 -0.17 3.83
N ALA A 12 13.66 -0.74 4.68
CA ALA A 12 14.19 -0.13 5.88
C ALA A 12 15.74 -0.09 5.82
N GLN A 13 16.31 1.12 5.77
CA GLN A 13 17.76 1.30 5.74
C GLN A 13 18.42 0.82 7.04
N ASN A 14 17.72 1.00 8.15
CA ASN A 14 18.09 0.47 9.46
C ASN A 14 16.87 -0.21 10.07
N LEU A 15 16.84 -1.54 9.97
CA LEU A 15 15.70 -2.35 10.41
C LEU A 15 15.38 -2.13 11.90
N ALA A 16 16.39 -2.11 12.77
CA ALA A 16 16.18 -1.97 14.21
C ALA A 16 15.63 -0.59 14.60
N LEU A 17 16.18 0.49 14.04
CA LEU A 17 15.68 1.85 14.29
C LEU A 17 14.28 2.06 13.73
N THR A 18 13.97 1.47 12.57
CA THR A 18 12.63 1.56 12.00
C THR A 18 11.61 0.80 12.83
N GLN A 19 11.97 -0.40 13.30
CA GLN A 19 11.14 -1.18 14.22
C GLN A 19 10.85 -0.39 15.51
N GLU A 20 11.87 0.16 16.17
CA GLU A 20 11.73 0.97 17.37
C GLU A 20 10.78 2.18 17.12
N ALA A 21 10.97 2.89 16.02
CA ALA A 21 10.10 4.02 15.68
C ALA A 21 8.64 3.59 15.47
N TYR A 22 8.39 2.41 14.87
CA TYR A 22 7.02 1.91 14.68
C TYR A 22 6.41 1.40 15.98
N GLU A 23 7.21 0.85 16.90
CA GLU A 23 6.75 0.48 18.24
C GLU A 23 6.37 1.72 19.06
N ASP A 24 7.23 2.74 19.07
CA ASP A 24 7.08 3.93 19.91
C ASP A 24 5.98 4.87 19.41
N TYR A 25 5.89 5.10 18.08
CA TYR A 25 5.04 6.15 17.53
C TYR A 25 3.78 5.64 16.80
N LEU A 26 3.80 4.44 16.22
CA LEU A 26 2.61 3.83 15.64
C LEU A 26 1.94 2.84 16.61
N GLY A 27 2.60 2.49 17.72
CA GLY A 27 2.08 1.51 18.68
C GLY A 27 2.03 0.08 18.11
N TYR A 28 2.74 -0.18 17.02
CA TYR A 28 2.80 -1.52 16.42
C TYR A 28 3.72 -2.43 17.23
N ARG A 29 3.60 -3.73 17.03
CA ARG A 29 4.44 -4.75 17.68
C ARG A 29 5.02 -5.71 16.65
N PRO A 30 6.26 -6.20 16.83
CA PRO A 30 6.80 -7.25 15.99
C PRO A 30 6.08 -8.57 16.28
N VAL A 31 5.76 -9.32 15.21
CA VAL A 31 5.04 -10.60 15.31
C VAL A 31 5.71 -11.73 14.54
N ASP A 32 6.57 -11.41 13.58
CA ASP A 32 7.24 -12.37 12.72
C ASP A 32 8.55 -11.77 12.21
N GLU A 33 9.57 -12.60 12.02
CA GLU A 33 10.85 -12.25 11.43
C GLU A 33 11.34 -13.35 10.50
N GLY A 34 12.14 -13.00 9.52
CA GLY A 34 12.69 -13.98 8.59
C GLY A 34 13.62 -13.34 7.56
N VAL A 35 13.77 -14.04 6.45
CA VAL A 35 14.54 -13.58 5.30
C VAL A 35 13.69 -13.69 4.04
N MET A 36 13.89 -12.76 3.10
CA MET A 36 13.19 -12.78 1.81
C MET A 36 13.73 -13.93 0.94
N SER A 37 12.85 -14.73 0.40
CA SER A 37 13.27 -15.81 -0.50
C SER A 37 13.80 -15.26 -1.82
N ALA A 38 14.73 -15.99 -2.46
CA ALA A 38 15.29 -15.62 -3.75
C ALA A 38 14.21 -15.59 -4.85
N GLU A 39 13.23 -16.51 -4.78
CA GLU A 39 12.12 -16.60 -5.71
C GLU A 39 11.24 -15.36 -5.64
N LEU A 40 10.86 -14.93 -4.41
CA LEU A 40 10.06 -13.73 -4.22
C LEU A 40 10.82 -12.48 -4.66
N ALA A 41 12.09 -12.35 -4.27
CA ALA A 41 12.95 -11.23 -4.66
C ALA A 41 13.05 -11.10 -6.19
N ALA A 42 13.21 -12.23 -6.89
CA ALA A 42 13.23 -12.26 -8.36
C ALA A 42 11.86 -11.92 -8.96
N ALA A 43 10.76 -12.41 -8.37
CA ALA A 43 9.40 -12.17 -8.88
C ALA A 43 8.98 -10.69 -8.81
N ILE A 44 9.52 -9.94 -7.86
CA ILE A 44 9.28 -8.49 -7.70
C ILE A 44 10.36 -7.62 -8.36
N ASP A 45 11.19 -8.19 -9.21
CA ASP A 45 12.32 -7.53 -9.91
C ASP A 45 13.33 -6.86 -8.94
N ARG A 46 13.59 -7.51 -7.78
CA ARG A 46 14.50 -7.06 -6.71
C ARG A 46 15.42 -8.18 -6.23
N PRO A 47 16.20 -8.82 -7.13
CA PRO A 47 17.04 -9.97 -6.75
C PRO A 47 18.06 -9.66 -5.63
N GLU A 48 18.44 -8.39 -5.47
CA GLU A 48 19.33 -7.94 -4.40
C GLU A 48 18.71 -8.01 -2.99
N LEU A 49 17.41 -8.23 -2.88
CA LEU A 49 16.68 -8.43 -1.63
C LEU A 49 16.67 -9.91 -1.18
N ALA A 50 17.17 -10.84 -2.00
CA ALA A 50 17.32 -12.22 -1.58
C ALA A 50 18.17 -12.30 -0.30
N ASP A 51 17.74 -13.14 0.65
CA ASP A 51 18.36 -13.33 1.96
C ASP A 51 18.39 -12.08 2.86
N LYS A 52 17.77 -10.96 2.46
CA LYS A 52 17.61 -9.80 3.34
C LYS A 52 16.63 -10.11 4.47
N ARG A 53 16.98 -9.68 5.67
CA ARG A 53 16.13 -9.85 6.85
C ARG A 53 14.87 -8.99 6.73
N PHE A 54 13.79 -9.48 7.31
CA PHE A 54 12.61 -8.69 7.54
C PHE A 54 12.06 -8.88 8.95
N VAL A 55 11.28 -7.90 9.39
CA VAL A 55 10.40 -8.00 10.57
C VAL A 55 9.01 -7.54 10.15
N THR A 56 8.00 -8.27 10.62
CA THR A 56 6.58 -7.92 10.40
C THR A 56 6.04 -7.25 11.65
N MET A 57 5.55 -6.04 11.46
CA MET A 57 4.92 -5.21 12.49
C MET A 57 3.41 -5.27 12.33
N MET A 58 2.67 -5.43 13.44
CA MET A 58 1.19 -5.46 13.45
C MET A 58 0.63 -4.46 14.46
N PRO A 59 -0.56 -3.89 14.23
CA PRO A 59 -1.25 -3.12 15.24
C PRO A 59 -1.53 -4.01 16.46
N ARG A 60 -1.63 -3.42 17.66
CA ARG A 60 -1.83 -4.17 18.91
C ARG A 60 -3.18 -4.84 18.97
N SER A 61 -4.19 -4.23 18.37
CA SER A 61 -5.55 -4.75 18.31
C SER A 61 -6.25 -4.37 16.99
N GLY A 62 -7.46 -4.85 16.77
CA GLY A 62 -8.21 -4.63 15.53
C GLY A 62 -7.76 -5.53 14.39
N PRO A 63 -8.06 -5.16 13.14
CA PRO A 63 -7.64 -5.91 11.95
C PRO A 63 -6.11 -6.05 11.86
N GLN A 64 -5.65 -7.27 11.62
CA GLN A 64 -4.23 -7.61 11.56
C GLN A 64 -3.70 -7.40 10.13
N VAL A 65 -3.43 -6.15 9.79
CA VAL A 65 -2.78 -5.76 8.53
C VAL A 65 -1.34 -5.36 8.84
N GLY A 66 -0.39 -6.08 8.26
CA GLY A 66 1.03 -5.93 8.59
C GLY A 66 1.74 -4.83 7.81
N LEU A 67 2.75 -4.28 8.45
CA LEU A 67 3.83 -3.53 7.80
C LEU A 67 5.10 -4.38 7.91
N ARG A 68 5.57 -4.95 6.78
CA ARG A 68 6.79 -5.78 6.77
C ARG A 68 7.98 -4.93 6.37
N LEU A 69 8.85 -4.70 7.32
CA LEU A 69 10.09 -3.96 7.14
C LEU A 69 11.14 -4.91 6.57
N VAL A 70 11.70 -4.60 5.41
CA VAL A 70 12.74 -5.41 4.75
C VAL A 70 14.04 -4.62 4.75
N GLU A 71 15.12 -5.25 5.19
CA GLU A 71 16.45 -4.63 5.22
C GLU A 71 16.92 -4.22 3.82
N GLY A 72 17.08 -2.91 3.60
CA GLY A 72 17.45 -2.34 2.30
C GLY A 72 17.02 -0.88 2.16
N GLY A 73 17.12 -0.38 0.95
CA GLY A 73 16.78 1.01 0.64
C GLY A 73 18.00 1.93 0.59
N ALA A 74 17.80 3.12 0.10
CA ALA A 74 18.84 4.10 -0.13
C ALA A 74 18.40 5.50 0.29
N SER A 75 19.36 6.33 0.69
CA SER A 75 19.12 7.71 1.13
C SER A 75 18.61 8.63 0.00
N GLY A 76 18.79 8.24 -1.26
CA GLY A 76 18.30 8.96 -2.43
C GLY A 76 16.83 8.71 -2.75
N TYR A 77 16.13 7.86 -2.01
CA TYR A 77 14.69 7.66 -2.22
C TYR A 77 13.90 8.94 -1.91
N VAL A 78 13.03 9.33 -2.84
CA VAL A 78 12.09 10.43 -2.68
C VAL A 78 10.67 9.90 -2.96
N PRO A 79 9.74 10.04 -2.02
CA PRO A 79 8.37 9.58 -2.21
C PRO A 79 7.70 10.28 -3.39
N MET A 80 6.75 9.63 -4.02
CA MET A 80 5.93 10.11 -5.15
C MET A 80 6.66 10.47 -6.44
N GLN A 81 8.00 10.39 -6.53
CA GLN A 81 8.72 10.66 -7.78
C GLN A 81 8.73 9.46 -8.75
N ARG A 82 8.16 8.32 -8.35
CA ARG A 82 8.06 7.11 -9.19
C ARG A 82 6.65 6.56 -9.17
N VAL A 83 6.23 6.02 -10.30
CA VAL A 83 5.00 5.22 -10.38
C VAL A 83 5.13 3.94 -9.55
N GLY A 84 4.01 3.30 -9.24
CA GLY A 84 3.96 2.12 -8.37
C GLY A 84 3.40 2.44 -6.99
N TRP A 85 3.60 1.56 -6.01
CA TRP A 85 3.12 1.80 -4.64
C TRP A 85 3.78 3.04 -4.06
N SER A 86 2.98 3.99 -3.59
CA SER A 86 3.45 5.32 -3.18
C SER A 86 3.19 5.67 -1.73
N ALA A 87 2.02 5.32 -1.18
CA ALA A 87 1.70 5.62 0.20
C ALA A 87 0.91 4.50 0.88
N ILE A 88 0.95 4.52 2.21
CA ILE A 88 0.22 3.63 3.11
C ILE A 88 -0.76 4.50 3.88
N GLU A 89 -2.05 4.26 3.77
CA GLU A 89 -3.05 5.02 4.53
C GLU A 89 -3.52 4.23 5.74
N LEU A 90 -3.22 4.78 6.92
CA LEU A 90 -3.56 4.21 8.21
C LEU A 90 -4.80 4.89 8.79
N LEU A 91 -5.72 4.10 9.32
CA LEU A 91 -6.79 4.64 10.16
C LEU A 91 -6.21 5.13 11.48
N VAL A 92 -6.55 6.36 11.87
CA VAL A 92 -6.15 6.93 13.16
C VAL A 92 -7.35 7.52 13.89
N GLN A 93 -7.24 7.68 15.21
CA GLN A 93 -8.31 8.29 16.02
C GLN A 93 -8.27 9.81 15.99
N ASP A 94 -7.08 10.41 15.97
CA ASP A 94 -6.90 11.85 16.06
C ASP A 94 -5.60 12.30 15.37
N PRO A 95 -5.66 12.79 14.12
CA PRO A 95 -4.49 13.32 13.43
C PRO A 95 -3.85 14.55 14.09
N GLU A 96 -4.64 15.43 14.74
CA GLU A 96 -4.12 16.64 15.40
C GLU A 96 -3.30 16.28 16.66
N GLN A 97 -3.75 15.27 17.41
CA GLN A 97 -2.98 14.74 18.52
C GLN A 97 -1.68 14.07 18.03
N LEU A 98 -1.78 13.26 16.97
CA LEU A 98 -0.61 12.57 16.39
C LEU A 98 0.41 13.56 15.83
N GLU A 99 0.01 14.67 15.23
CA GLU A 99 0.94 15.72 14.78
C GLU A 99 1.84 16.16 15.95
N THR A 100 1.24 16.38 17.13
CA THR A 100 1.98 16.77 18.34
C THR A 100 2.89 15.64 18.86
N GLU A 101 2.41 14.40 18.85
CA GLU A 101 3.17 13.23 19.34
C GLU A 101 4.34 12.85 18.43
N LEU A 102 4.22 13.11 17.13
CA LEU A 102 5.27 12.82 16.15
C LEU A 102 6.33 13.94 16.08
N ASP A 103 6.10 15.10 16.70
CA ASP A 103 7.09 16.19 16.70
C ASP A 103 8.38 15.76 17.38
N GLY A 104 9.50 16.07 16.72
CA GLY A 104 10.83 15.66 17.19
C GLY A 104 11.17 14.17 17.01
N SER A 105 10.26 13.35 16.47
CA SER A 105 10.49 11.95 16.16
C SER A 105 11.24 11.75 14.84
N MET A 106 11.36 10.48 14.39
CA MET A 106 11.87 10.15 13.06
C MET A 106 10.82 10.34 11.96
N PHE A 107 9.55 10.52 12.31
CA PHE A 107 8.51 10.89 11.36
C PHE A 107 8.60 12.39 11.04
N ARG A 108 8.33 12.73 9.80
CA ARG A 108 8.37 14.12 9.34
C ARG A 108 7.02 14.52 8.78
N HIS A 109 6.43 15.53 9.37
CA HIS A 109 5.21 16.15 8.89
C HIS A 109 5.43 16.75 7.49
N LEU A 110 4.45 16.56 6.60
CA LEU A 110 4.42 17.11 5.26
C LEU A 110 3.25 18.08 5.09
N GLN A 111 2.02 17.61 5.28
CA GLN A 111 0.80 18.40 5.09
C GLN A 111 -0.32 17.97 6.05
N GLY A 112 -1.28 18.88 6.29
CA GLY A 112 -2.44 18.66 7.17
C GLY A 112 -2.14 18.92 8.65
N PRO A 113 -3.00 18.48 9.59
CA PRO A 113 -4.30 17.82 9.36
C PRO A 113 -5.32 18.70 8.65
N ASP A 114 -5.90 18.23 7.55
CA ASP A 114 -6.90 18.94 6.76
C ASP A 114 -8.12 18.08 6.48
N PHE A 115 -9.28 18.73 6.36
CA PHE A 115 -10.49 18.04 5.91
C PHE A 115 -10.43 17.75 4.42
N LEU A 116 -10.55 16.47 4.05
CA LEU A 116 -10.51 16.02 2.66
C LEU A 116 -11.82 16.26 1.91
N THR A 117 -12.90 16.59 2.61
CA THR A 117 -14.24 16.77 2.02
C THR A 117 -14.92 18.04 2.56
N GLU A 118 -15.81 18.64 1.76
CA GLU A 118 -16.64 19.76 2.18
C GLU A 118 -17.54 19.41 3.38
N GLN A 119 -17.95 18.13 3.49
CA GLN A 119 -18.78 17.62 4.59
C GLN A 119 -18.01 17.45 5.89
N LYS A 120 -16.68 17.65 5.87
CA LYS A 120 -15.79 17.51 7.04
C LYS A 120 -15.93 16.15 7.74
N ASN A 121 -16.13 15.09 6.97
CA ASN A 121 -16.31 13.73 7.49
C ASN A 121 -15.01 12.90 7.46
N ILE A 122 -13.94 13.43 6.87
CA ILE A 122 -12.60 12.82 6.81
C ILE A 122 -11.57 13.90 7.13
N LEU A 123 -10.72 13.64 8.12
CA LEU A 123 -9.59 14.48 8.50
C LEU A 123 -8.30 13.68 8.30
N ALA A 124 -7.33 14.22 7.58
CA ALA A 124 -6.10 13.50 7.30
C ALA A 124 -4.87 14.40 7.33
N MET A 125 -3.72 13.81 7.65
CA MET A 125 -2.41 14.43 7.48
C MET A 125 -1.46 13.46 6.77
N GLN A 126 -0.41 14.02 6.16
CA GLN A 126 0.64 13.27 5.50
C GLN A 126 1.96 13.43 6.25
N VAL A 127 2.62 12.29 6.47
CA VAL A 127 3.95 12.24 7.09
C VAL A 127 4.85 11.26 6.35
N THR A 128 6.16 11.47 6.40
CA THR A 128 7.10 10.41 6.02
C THR A 128 7.61 9.71 7.27
N GLY A 129 7.76 8.40 7.18
CA GLY A 129 8.40 7.58 8.21
C GLY A 129 9.94 7.63 8.13
N PRO A 130 10.62 6.81 8.97
CA PRO A 130 12.08 6.80 9.12
C PRO A 130 12.87 6.59 7.81
N ASN A 131 12.31 5.87 6.84
CA ASN A 131 12.95 5.59 5.55
C ASN A 131 12.34 6.41 4.40
N ARG A 132 11.62 7.50 4.73
CA ARG A 132 10.84 8.34 3.82
C ARG A 132 9.65 7.63 3.16
N GLU A 133 9.23 6.46 3.65
CA GLU A 133 7.96 5.88 3.29
C GLU A 133 6.82 6.84 3.65
N LEU A 134 5.87 7.02 2.74
CA LEU A 134 4.80 7.99 2.91
C LEU A 134 3.59 7.35 3.59
N PHE A 135 3.11 8.00 4.64
CA PHE A 135 1.88 7.66 5.34
C PHE A 135 0.83 8.75 5.18
N TYR A 136 -0.40 8.35 4.94
CA TYR A 136 -1.59 9.13 5.16
C TYR A 136 -2.22 8.65 6.46
N LEU A 137 -2.36 9.57 7.44
CA LEU A 137 -2.93 9.29 8.76
C LEU A 137 -4.33 9.86 8.78
N THR A 138 -5.33 8.99 8.63
CA THR A 138 -6.70 9.38 8.29
C THR A 138 -7.69 9.01 9.39
N HIS A 139 -8.41 10.00 9.88
CA HIS A 139 -9.57 9.85 10.76
C HIS A 139 -10.87 9.89 9.95
N MET A 140 -11.60 8.79 9.96
CA MET A 140 -12.94 8.69 9.38
C MET A 140 -13.98 9.13 10.41
N ILE A 141 -14.28 10.44 10.47
CA ILE A 141 -15.21 11.03 11.46
C ILE A 141 -16.63 10.48 11.28
N ASP A 142 -17.07 10.35 10.03
CA ASP A 142 -18.35 9.74 9.68
C ASP A 142 -18.20 8.80 8.49
N PRO A 143 -17.84 7.52 8.72
CA PRO A 143 -17.66 6.55 7.63
C PRO A 143 -18.91 6.34 6.78
N SER A 144 -20.11 6.64 7.31
CA SER A 144 -21.38 6.46 6.56
C SER A 144 -21.49 7.38 5.36
N LYS A 145 -20.76 8.49 5.36
CA LYS A 145 -20.70 9.47 4.27
C LYS A 145 -19.52 9.26 3.31
N SER A 146 -18.75 8.21 3.51
CA SER A 146 -17.62 7.84 2.65
C SER A 146 -17.97 6.68 1.74
N PHE A 147 -17.27 6.59 0.60
CA PHE A 147 -17.36 5.45 -0.30
C PHE A 147 -16.82 4.17 0.36
N LEU A 148 -15.67 4.25 1.02
CA LEU A 148 -15.20 3.20 1.91
C LEU A 148 -15.78 3.43 3.31
N ARG A 149 -16.13 2.35 3.98
CA ARG A 149 -16.72 2.37 5.32
C ARG A 149 -15.92 1.48 6.27
N PRO A 150 -14.66 1.84 6.53
CA PRO A 150 -13.82 1.05 7.42
C PRO A 150 -14.38 1.06 8.84
N GLN A 151 -14.11 -0.01 9.58
CA GLN A 151 -14.38 -0.01 11.01
C GLN A 151 -13.45 0.97 11.72
N PRO A 152 -13.92 1.75 12.70
CA PRO A 152 -13.07 2.65 13.46
C PRO A 152 -11.88 1.93 14.08
N SER A 153 -10.75 2.61 14.16
CA SER A 153 -9.58 2.03 14.86
C SER A 153 -9.82 1.94 16.37
N PRO A 154 -9.55 0.77 16.98
CA PRO A 154 -9.55 0.63 18.43
C PRO A 154 -8.31 1.24 19.10
N GLU A 155 -7.27 1.54 18.34
CA GLU A 155 -5.99 2.12 18.79
C GLU A 155 -5.81 3.54 18.25
N PRO A 156 -4.97 4.40 18.86
CA PRO A 156 -4.65 5.72 18.32
C PRO A 156 -4.20 5.66 16.87
N VAL A 157 -3.33 4.70 16.53
CA VAL A 157 -2.96 4.32 15.15
C VAL A 157 -3.40 2.89 14.90
N GLY A 158 -4.31 2.72 13.96
CA GLY A 158 -4.86 1.42 13.57
C GLY A 158 -4.16 0.80 12.38
N HIS A 159 -4.91 0.03 11.63
CA HIS A 159 -4.40 -0.73 10.49
C HIS A 159 -4.41 0.08 9.18
N THR A 160 -3.64 -0.40 8.20
CA THR A 160 -3.73 0.06 6.81
C THR A 160 -5.08 -0.31 6.22
N PHE A 161 -5.83 0.66 5.70
CA PHE A 161 -7.12 0.43 5.06
C PHE A 161 -7.14 0.83 3.58
N ILE A 162 -6.23 1.70 3.15
CA ILE A 162 -5.98 2.03 1.74
C ILE A 162 -4.49 1.88 1.43
N MET A 163 -4.19 1.30 0.28
CA MET A 163 -2.88 1.42 -0.36
C MET A 163 -2.98 2.37 -1.53
N VAL A 164 -2.08 3.34 -1.60
CA VAL A 164 -2.04 4.34 -2.68
C VAL A 164 -1.01 3.94 -3.72
N MET A 165 -1.38 4.03 -5.00
CA MET A 165 -0.54 3.68 -6.13
C MET A 165 -0.49 4.81 -7.16
N GLY A 166 0.69 5.30 -7.48
CA GLY A 166 0.91 6.16 -8.64
C GLY A 166 0.87 5.38 -9.94
N SER A 167 0.12 5.85 -10.91
CA SER A 167 0.01 5.25 -12.24
C SER A 167 0.41 6.23 -13.34
N PRO A 168 1.17 5.79 -14.35
CA PRO A 168 1.45 6.60 -15.53
C PRO A 168 0.25 6.67 -16.48
N ASP A 169 -0.66 5.69 -16.39
CA ASP A 169 -1.89 5.57 -17.18
C ASP A 169 -3.00 5.01 -16.28
N LEU A 170 -3.79 5.94 -15.73
CA LEU A 170 -4.87 5.59 -14.80
C LEU A 170 -5.89 4.67 -15.45
N GLU A 171 -6.26 4.91 -16.72
CA GLU A 171 -7.28 4.09 -17.39
C GLU A 171 -6.78 2.65 -17.65
N ALA A 172 -5.52 2.49 -18.02
CA ALA A 172 -4.93 1.15 -18.14
C ALA A 172 -4.94 0.41 -16.79
N SER A 173 -4.63 1.12 -15.69
CA SER A 173 -4.69 0.56 -14.34
C SER A 173 -6.13 0.16 -13.95
N LEU A 174 -7.12 1.00 -14.22
CA LEU A 174 -8.53 0.70 -13.92
C LEU A 174 -9.05 -0.47 -14.75
N ASN A 175 -8.65 -0.54 -16.03
CA ASN A 175 -9.04 -1.65 -16.91
C ASN A 175 -8.48 -2.99 -16.41
N PHE A 176 -7.27 -3.01 -15.83
CA PHE A 176 -6.73 -4.19 -15.18
C PHE A 176 -7.65 -4.69 -14.06
N TRP A 177 -8.03 -3.82 -13.12
CA TRP A 177 -8.91 -4.21 -12.01
C TRP A 177 -10.28 -4.70 -12.48
N ARG A 178 -10.88 -4.03 -13.46
CA ARG A 178 -12.18 -4.42 -14.06
C ARG A 178 -12.10 -5.75 -14.82
N GLN A 179 -10.97 -6.04 -15.45
CA GLN A 179 -10.75 -7.25 -16.23
C GLN A 179 -10.61 -8.48 -15.35
N TYR A 180 -9.84 -8.38 -14.28
CA TYR A 180 -9.44 -9.56 -13.50
C TYR A 180 -10.30 -9.78 -12.26
N PHE A 181 -10.93 -8.75 -11.70
CA PHE A 181 -11.63 -8.84 -10.43
C PHE A 181 -13.07 -8.35 -10.52
N ASP A 182 -13.95 -9.03 -9.77
CA ASP A 182 -15.28 -8.50 -9.46
C ASP A 182 -15.12 -7.47 -8.34
N THR A 183 -15.02 -6.20 -8.71
CA THR A 183 -14.81 -5.07 -7.82
C THR A 183 -15.52 -3.82 -8.34
N ASN A 184 -15.84 -2.91 -7.43
CA ASN A 184 -16.39 -1.61 -7.76
C ASN A 184 -15.25 -0.58 -7.84
N VAL A 185 -15.28 0.24 -8.89
CA VAL A 185 -14.29 1.30 -9.13
C VAL A 185 -15.03 2.62 -9.20
N VAL A 186 -14.62 3.58 -8.36
CA VAL A 186 -15.12 4.96 -8.37
C VAL A 186 -14.07 5.88 -8.96
N GLY A 187 -14.48 6.78 -9.82
CA GLY A 187 -13.59 7.69 -10.52
C GLY A 187 -13.43 7.34 -12.02
N PRO A 188 -12.51 8.00 -12.74
CA PRO A 188 -11.62 9.06 -12.24
C PRO A 188 -12.36 10.31 -11.76
N ILE A 189 -11.90 10.91 -10.67
CA ILE A 189 -12.35 12.22 -10.20
C ILE A 189 -11.12 13.14 -10.09
N PRO A 190 -11.24 14.44 -10.44
CA PRO A 190 -10.20 15.41 -10.22
C PRO A 190 -10.09 15.70 -8.72
N TYR A 191 -8.91 15.56 -8.15
CA TYR A 191 -8.68 15.77 -6.73
C TYR A 191 -7.36 16.49 -6.46
N ARG A 192 -7.28 17.29 -5.39
CA ARG A 192 -6.06 17.95 -4.98
C ARG A 192 -5.22 16.96 -4.13
N ILE A 193 -4.06 16.59 -4.65
CA ILE A 193 -3.09 15.77 -3.93
C ILE A 193 -1.84 16.63 -3.72
N GLY A 194 -1.81 17.36 -2.59
CA GLY A 194 -0.78 18.37 -2.33
C GLY A 194 0.63 17.79 -2.34
N VAL A 195 0.85 16.68 -1.65
CA VAL A 195 2.16 15.99 -1.63
C VAL A 195 2.63 15.52 -3.02
N LEU A 196 1.70 15.22 -3.93
CA LEU A 196 2.04 14.90 -5.33
C LEU A 196 2.39 16.18 -6.09
N SER A 197 1.66 17.27 -5.90
CA SER A 197 1.98 18.57 -6.49
C SER A 197 3.36 19.04 -6.04
N ASP A 198 3.67 18.97 -4.75
CA ASP A 198 4.97 19.35 -4.18
C ASP A 198 6.12 18.50 -4.75
N ALA A 199 5.91 17.19 -4.96
CA ALA A 199 6.95 16.31 -5.51
C ALA A 199 7.39 16.68 -6.93
N TYR A 200 6.58 17.47 -7.65
CA TYR A 200 6.83 17.89 -9.04
C TYR A 200 6.84 19.40 -9.23
N ASP A 201 6.93 20.19 -8.16
CA ASP A 201 6.91 21.66 -8.20
C ASP A 201 5.69 22.21 -8.97
N LEU A 202 4.53 21.56 -8.85
CA LEU A 202 3.27 21.97 -9.47
C LEU A 202 2.52 22.98 -8.57
N PRO A 203 1.65 23.84 -9.14
CA PRO A 203 0.79 24.70 -8.35
C PRO A 203 -0.02 23.92 -7.30
N GLU A 204 -0.20 24.50 -6.11
CA GLU A 204 -0.91 23.87 -4.99
C GLU A 204 -2.37 23.48 -5.34
N ASP A 205 -3.00 24.21 -6.24
CA ASP A 205 -4.38 23.98 -6.71
C ASP A 205 -4.46 22.99 -7.89
N THR A 206 -3.35 22.35 -8.26
CA THR A 206 -3.33 21.33 -9.31
C THR A 206 -4.25 20.18 -8.94
N LEU A 207 -5.12 19.80 -9.88
CA LEU A 207 -6.00 18.65 -9.74
C LEU A 207 -5.41 17.44 -10.47
N HIS A 208 -5.26 16.35 -9.74
CA HIS A 208 -4.81 15.06 -10.26
C HIS A 208 -6.02 14.13 -10.39
N PRO A 209 -6.19 13.44 -11.52
CA PRO A 209 -7.20 12.38 -11.61
C PRO A 209 -6.84 11.25 -10.64
N LEU A 210 -7.78 10.86 -9.79
CA LEU A 210 -7.66 9.68 -8.95
C LEU A 210 -8.88 8.79 -9.07
N ALA A 211 -8.71 7.53 -8.76
CA ALA A 211 -9.79 6.57 -8.67
C ALA A 211 -9.57 5.64 -7.48
N LEU A 212 -10.66 5.05 -7.00
CA LEU A 212 -10.66 4.15 -5.87
C LEU A 212 -11.22 2.79 -6.28
N VAL A 213 -10.44 1.74 -6.09
CA VAL A 213 -10.86 0.33 -6.22
C VAL A 213 -11.35 -0.15 -4.86
N SER A 214 -12.63 -0.51 -4.77
CA SER A 214 -13.23 -0.95 -3.52
C SER A 214 -12.91 -2.41 -3.22
N MET A 215 -12.65 -2.69 -1.95
CA MET A 215 -12.49 -4.03 -1.39
C MET A 215 -13.56 -4.26 -0.31
N SER A 216 -13.67 -5.47 0.22
CA SER A 216 -14.58 -5.75 1.34
C SER A 216 -14.15 -5.00 2.60
N ASP A 217 -15.07 -4.86 3.54
CA ASP A 217 -14.81 -4.38 4.91
C ASP A 217 -14.17 -2.98 5.01
N GLY A 218 -14.37 -2.15 3.98
CA GLY A 218 -13.88 -0.78 3.97
C GLY A 218 -12.44 -0.61 3.52
N TYR A 219 -11.80 -1.65 3.01
CA TYR A 219 -10.48 -1.55 2.37
C TYR A 219 -10.58 -0.99 0.95
N GLY A 220 -9.49 -0.40 0.47
CA GLY A 220 -9.40 0.12 -0.89
C GLY A 220 -7.99 0.24 -1.43
N ILE A 221 -7.92 0.45 -2.73
CA ILE A 221 -6.70 0.85 -3.43
C ILE A 221 -7.00 2.17 -4.12
N GLU A 222 -6.32 3.22 -3.72
CA GLU A 222 -6.33 4.50 -4.41
C GLU A 222 -5.31 4.46 -5.55
N ILE A 223 -5.70 4.98 -6.71
CA ILE A 223 -4.83 5.03 -7.89
C ILE A 223 -4.82 6.46 -8.40
N ASP A 224 -3.66 7.09 -8.34
CA ASP A 224 -3.43 8.46 -8.76
C ASP A 224 -2.80 8.51 -10.14
N GLN A 225 -3.32 9.36 -11.02
CA GLN A 225 -2.65 9.69 -12.27
C GLN A 225 -1.41 10.54 -11.96
N TYR A 226 -0.24 9.96 -12.17
CA TYR A 226 1.02 10.69 -11.99
C TYR A 226 1.37 11.51 -13.23
N PRO A 227 2.12 12.62 -13.05
CA PRO A 227 2.65 13.40 -14.17
C PRO A 227 3.56 12.56 -15.08
N GLU A 228 3.66 12.97 -16.35
CA GLU A 228 4.52 12.27 -17.35
C GLU A 228 6.00 12.20 -16.94
N GLN A 229 6.45 13.12 -16.07
CA GLN A 229 7.80 13.15 -15.54
C GLN A 229 8.09 12.05 -14.52
N ALA A 230 7.06 11.37 -14.03
CA ALA A 230 7.22 10.32 -13.03
C ALA A 230 8.10 9.18 -13.56
N ALA A 231 9.14 8.85 -12.78
CA ALA A 231 10.05 7.79 -13.16
C ALA A 231 9.41 6.41 -13.01
N ALA A 232 9.78 5.49 -13.92
CA ALA A 232 9.29 4.11 -13.85
C ALA A 232 9.98 3.32 -12.74
N VAL A 233 9.33 2.23 -12.30
CA VAL A 233 9.95 1.18 -11.48
C VAL A 233 10.55 0.10 -12.40
N PRO A 234 11.59 -0.67 -11.96
CA PRO A 234 12.30 -0.53 -10.69
C PRO A 234 13.24 0.69 -10.65
N ALA A 235 13.47 1.21 -9.44
CA ALA A 235 14.37 2.32 -9.22
C ALA A 235 15.85 1.90 -9.36
N PRO A 236 16.77 2.81 -9.77
CA PRO A 236 18.20 2.61 -9.61
C PRO A 236 18.57 2.33 -8.15
N GLU A 237 19.69 1.64 -7.92
CA GLU A 237 20.07 1.19 -6.57
C GLU A 237 20.12 2.34 -5.54
N GLY A 238 20.69 3.49 -5.90
CA GLY A 238 20.81 4.66 -5.03
C GLY A 238 19.50 5.40 -4.71
N GLU A 239 18.40 5.01 -5.35
CA GLU A 239 17.08 5.65 -5.20
C GLU A 239 15.98 4.66 -4.75
N ARG A 240 16.37 3.44 -4.33
CA ARG A 240 15.42 2.41 -3.89
C ARG A 240 14.88 2.72 -2.50
N GLY A 241 13.57 2.63 -2.33
CA GLY A 241 12.91 2.91 -1.04
C GLY A 241 11.40 2.76 -1.12
N GLY A 242 10.72 3.11 -0.03
CA GLY A 242 9.26 3.07 0.07
C GLY A 242 8.67 1.66 0.01
N VAL A 243 7.45 1.57 -0.47
CA VAL A 243 6.70 0.32 -0.57
C VAL A 243 7.14 -0.47 -1.80
N ILE A 244 7.54 -1.72 -1.60
CA ILE A 244 8.06 -2.60 -2.65
C ILE A 244 7.11 -3.71 -3.07
N LEU A 245 6.14 -4.04 -2.24
CA LEU A 245 5.16 -5.09 -2.49
C LEU A 245 3.94 -4.83 -1.61
N VAL A 246 2.75 -5.12 -2.11
CA VAL A 246 1.52 -5.16 -1.32
C VAL A 246 0.92 -6.56 -1.44
N SER A 247 0.44 -7.10 -0.31
CA SER A 247 -0.21 -8.42 -0.27
C SER A 247 -1.70 -8.25 0.00
N LEU A 248 -2.52 -8.88 -0.82
CA LEU A 248 -3.99 -8.84 -0.71
C LEU A 248 -4.55 -10.24 -0.48
N SER A 249 -5.64 -10.28 0.27
CA SER A 249 -6.53 -11.45 0.33
C SER A 249 -7.61 -11.33 -0.75
N VAL A 250 -7.82 -12.42 -1.49
CA VAL A 250 -8.77 -12.46 -2.61
C VAL A 250 -9.58 -13.74 -2.52
N ASP A 251 -10.90 -13.60 -2.68
CA ASP A 251 -11.78 -14.74 -2.89
C ASP A 251 -11.71 -15.15 -4.38
N PRO A 252 -11.24 -16.35 -4.69
CA PRO A 252 -11.05 -16.80 -6.07
C PRO A 252 -12.35 -16.81 -6.87
N GLU A 253 -13.53 -16.97 -6.25
CA GLU A 253 -14.81 -16.89 -6.95
C GLU A 253 -15.07 -15.51 -7.57
N GLY A 254 -14.40 -14.46 -7.12
CA GLY A 254 -14.47 -13.12 -7.68
C GLY A 254 -13.47 -12.85 -8.80
N LEU A 255 -12.72 -13.85 -9.26
CA LEU A 255 -11.87 -13.70 -10.44
C LEU A 255 -12.70 -13.83 -11.72
N LYS A 256 -12.48 -12.88 -12.64
CA LYS A 256 -13.13 -12.87 -13.97
C LYS A 256 -12.26 -13.50 -15.05
N ALA A 257 -10.96 -13.60 -14.81
CA ALA A 257 -9.98 -14.17 -15.73
C ALA A 257 -8.79 -14.76 -14.96
N PRO A 258 -8.04 -15.71 -15.55
CA PRO A 258 -6.78 -16.18 -14.97
C PRO A 258 -5.79 -15.03 -14.80
N LEU A 259 -5.12 -15.00 -13.64
CA LEU A 259 -4.14 -13.95 -13.34
C LEU A 259 -2.80 -14.21 -14.05
N PRO A 260 -2.10 -13.14 -14.49
CA PRO A 260 -0.81 -13.24 -15.17
C PRO A 260 0.33 -13.43 -14.15
N TRP A 261 0.47 -14.61 -13.57
CA TRP A 261 1.43 -14.91 -12.55
C TRP A 261 2.90 -14.70 -12.97
N ARG A 262 3.64 -14.00 -12.15
CA ARG A 262 5.11 -13.97 -12.14
C ARG A 262 5.66 -15.13 -11.31
N LEU A 263 5.01 -15.40 -10.17
CA LEU A 263 5.34 -16.48 -9.26
C LEU A 263 4.03 -17.04 -8.68
N PRO A 264 3.49 -18.16 -9.19
CA PRO A 264 2.33 -18.82 -8.54
C PRO A 264 2.80 -19.62 -7.33
N TYR A 265 1.97 -19.61 -6.26
CA TYR A 265 2.18 -20.46 -5.08
C TYR A 265 1.40 -21.77 -5.26
N ILE A 266 2.12 -22.83 -5.58
CA ILE A 266 1.57 -24.17 -5.86
C ILE A 266 1.72 -25.02 -4.62
N ILE A 267 0.59 -25.55 -4.09
CA ILE A 267 0.54 -26.27 -2.81
C ILE A 267 0.58 -27.79 -2.93
N ASP A 268 0.34 -28.35 -4.11
CA ASP A 268 0.36 -29.80 -4.31
C ASP A 268 0.86 -30.23 -5.70
N ALA A 269 1.07 -31.55 -5.86
CA ALA A 269 1.52 -32.13 -7.12
C ALA A 269 0.47 -32.06 -8.24
N ALA A 270 -0.81 -31.80 -7.92
CA ALA A 270 -1.87 -31.59 -8.88
C ALA A 270 -1.89 -30.15 -9.43
N GLY A 271 -1.10 -29.24 -8.83
CA GLY A 271 -0.97 -27.86 -9.27
C GLY A 271 -2.04 -26.92 -8.71
N ALA A 272 -2.62 -27.22 -7.55
CA ALA A 272 -3.52 -26.29 -6.86
C ALA A 272 -2.76 -25.00 -6.48
N VAL A 273 -3.37 -23.84 -6.75
CA VAL A 273 -2.76 -22.52 -6.52
C VAL A 273 -3.44 -21.84 -5.34
N GLU A 274 -2.66 -21.45 -4.34
CA GLU A 274 -3.15 -20.69 -3.17
C GLU A 274 -2.93 -19.18 -3.30
N GLY A 275 -2.25 -18.73 -4.36
CA GLY A 275 -1.95 -17.32 -4.61
C GLY A 275 -0.73 -17.17 -5.48
N GLY A 276 -0.07 -16.02 -5.36
CA GLY A 276 1.14 -15.74 -6.11
C GLY A 276 1.43 -14.26 -6.28
N VAL A 277 2.44 -13.94 -7.06
CA VAL A 277 2.86 -12.58 -7.39
C VAL A 277 2.53 -12.27 -8.83
N ILE A 278 1.96 -11.08 -9.07
CA ILE A 278 1.72 -10.48 -10.39
C ILE A 278 2.37 -9.10 -10.46
N THR A 279 2.47 -8.55 -11.66
CA THR A 279 2.88 -7.15 -11.88
C THR A 279 1.69 -6.37 -12.42
N LEU A 280 1.39 -5.23 -11.79
CA LEU A 280 0.34 -4.29 -12.19
C LEU A 280 0.78 -3.46 -13.42
N PRO A 281 -0.14 -2.81 -14.16
CA PRO A 281 0.20 -1.93 -15.29
C PRO A 281 1.16 -0.78 -14.93
N SER A 282 1.15 -0.30 -13.69
CA SER A 282 2.11 0.68 -13.16
C SER A 282 3.54 0.14 -13.00
N GLY A 283 3.74 -1.17 -13.18
CA GLY A 283 4.99 -1.86 -12.86
C GLY A 283 5.09 -2.31 -11.39
N ALA A 284 4.14 -1.93 -10.53
CA ALA A 284 4.14 -2.32 -9.13
C ALA A 284 3.87 -3.82 -8.95
N PRO A 285 4.64 -4.55 -8.12
CA PRO A 285 4.33 -5.93 -7.80
C PRO A 285 3.17 -6.01 -6.80
N LEU A 286 2.33 -7.02 -6.98
CA LEU A 286 1.21 -7.34 -6.12
C LEU A 286 1.23 -8.83 -5.78
N GLU A 287 1.21 -9.14 -4.50
CA GLU A 287 1.03 -10.49 -3.98
C GLU A 287 -0.46 -10.74 -3.69
N ILE A 288 -0.95 -11.88 -4.09
CA ILE A 288 -2.32 -12.32 -3.89
C ILE A 288 -2.31 -13.64 -3.13
N THR A 289 -3.06 -13.70 -2.04
CA THR A 289 -3.36 -14.93 -1.33
C THR A 289 -4.85 -15.22 -1.45
N PHE A 290 -5.22 -16.42 -1.90
CA PHE A 290 -6.60 -16.80 -2.02
C PHE A 290 -7.17 -17.27 -0.67
N THR A 291 -8.44 -16.95 -0.42
CA THR A 291 -9.17 -17.46 0.75
C THR A 291 -9.42 -18.96 0.70
N SER A 292 -9.35 -19.54 -0.51
CA SER A 292 -9.35 -20.97 -0.78
C SER A 292 -8.54 -21.26 -2.05
N PRO A 293 -7.80 -22.39 -2.15
CA PRO A 293 -7.00 -22.70 -3.33
C PRO A 293 -7.84 -22.84 -4.61
N ILE A 294 -7.28 -22.44 -5.75
CA ILE A 294 -7.84 -22.74 -7.07
C ILE A 294 -7.31 -24.11 -7.50
N LEU A 295 -8.21 -25.08 -7.66
CA LEU A 295 -7.86 -26.39 -8.17
C LEU A 295 -7.58 -26.32 -9.69
N PRO A 296 -6.62 -27.12 -10.22
CA PRO A 296 -6.42 -27.24 -11.66
C PRO A 296 -7.69 -27.78 -12.31
N ALA A 297 -7.97 -27.35 -13.53
CA ALA A 297 -9.04 -27.93 -14.32
C ALA A 297 -8.83 -29.45 -14.42
N ALA A 298 -9.88 -30.24 -14.19
CA ALA A 298 -9.80 -31.69 -14.41
C ALA A 298 -9.30 -31.95 -15.85
N ALA A 299 -8.27 -32.77 -15.99
CA ALA A 299 -7.84 -33.21 -17.31
C ALA A 299 -8.98 -34.07 -17.89
N ASP A 300 -9.57 -33.60 -19.01
CA ASP A 300 -10.57 -34.34 -19.77
C ASP A 300 -9.94 -35.58 -20.44
#